data_6fcc24ecdab72c668a2bb63619db5abe
#
_entry.id   6fcc24ecdab72c668a2bb63619db5abe
#
_cell.length_a   1.000
_cell.length_b   1.000
_cell.length_c   1.000
_cell.angle_alpha   90.00
_cell.angle_beta   90.00
_cell.angle_gamma   90.00
#
_symmetry.space_group_name_H-M   'P 1'
#
loop_
_entity.id
_entity.type
_entity.pdbx_description
1 polymer ?
#
loop_
_entity_poly.entity_id
_entity_poly.type
_entity_poly.pdbx_seq_one_letter_code
_entity_poly.pdbx_strand_id
1 'polypeptide(L)'
;MILRKTANGRNEPMNFKLFPVPMSKRSSKWIDGLRPEMPVSRAARKTLRRRLRPVGRWLADAADRAEASPEFVHQLRVSTRRAMAALEGYAELVPVRKYEKMTKLLGRIRKCAGTARDCDVFFDRLTESNDAEHWRPLAKRILELRAEAQEPIEKLHRKLRGGKFDHKVKKLVKKLQTPEHEQETTFVEWARHGLARNVSMFFEAGAADLGDVTLLHQFRIEGKHLRYALEYFSAAFGPEVRNELHAEVERAQTLLGIVNDHASAIEHLTTWRAEWEEPELHALLDERLATEQAALRDAKQEFHRWWTPQRATELRKRFASILELPDEEHAA
;
A
#
# COMPACT_ATOMS: atom_id res chain seq x y z
N MET A 1 17.49 24.36 -12.24
CA MET A 1 18.23 23.15 -12.64
C MET A 1 18.98 22.64 -11.42
N ILE A 2 18.52 21.57 -10.79
CA ILE A 2 19.14 21.01 -9.57
C ILE A 2 20.30 20.16 -10.01
N LEU A 3 21.50 20.40 -9.47
CA LEU A 3 22.75 19.78 -9.86
C LEU A 3 23.14 18.68 -8.84
N ARG A 4 23.56 17.55 -9.35
CA ARG A 4 24.12 16.43 -8.59
C ARG A 4 25.66 16.55 -8.51
N LYS A 5 26.27 16.35 -7.32
CA LYS A 5 27.69 16.04 -7.24
C LYS A 5 27.91 14.56 -7.57
N THR A 6 28.53 14.29 -8.69
CA THR A 6 28.99 12.93 -9.05
C THR A 6 30.20 12.54 -8.19
N ALA A 7 30.52 11.24 -8.13
CA ALA A 7 31.73 10.72 -7.48
C ALA A 7 33.03 11.40 -7.94
N ASN A 8 33.01 12.05 -9.11
CA ASN A 8 34.13 12.81 -9.70
C ASN A 8 34.00 14.32 -9.47
N GLY A 9 33.16 14.78 -8.56
CA GLY A 9 33.04 16.19 -8.18
C GLY A 9 32.34 17.11 -9.20
N ARG A 10 31.78 16.58 -10.29
CA ARG A 10 31.05 17.35 -11.29
C ARG A 10 29.59 17.56 -10.89
N ASN A 11 29.10 18.76 -11.10
CA ASN A 11 27.69 19.10 -10.94
C ASN A 11 26.92 18.76 -12.24
N GLU A 12 26.15 17.66 -12.23
CA GLU A 12 25.26 17.30 -13.34
C GLU A 12 23.80 17.62 -13.00
N PRO A 13 22.99 18.06 -13.98
CA PRO A 13 21.58 18.30 -13.75
C PRO A 13 20.88 17.01 -13.37
N MET A 14 20.18 17.01 -12.24
CA MET A 14 19.28 15.90 -11.89
C MET A 14 18.10 15.88 -12.85
N ASN A 15 18.20 15.05 -13.85
CA ASN A 15 17.13 14.84 -14.83
C ASN A 15 16.29 13.66 -14.33
N PHE A 16 15.29 13.95 -13.49
CA PHE A 16 14.25 12.96 -13.13
C PHE A 16 13.31 12.71 -14.31
N LYS A 17 13.85 12.29 -15.45
CA LYS A 17 13.02 11.62 -16.43
C LYS A 17 12.58 10.31 -15.80
N LEU A 18 11.29 10.21 -15.48
CA LEU A 18 10.63 8.95 -15.16
C LEU A 18 10.95 7.92 -16.25
N PHE A 19 11.96 7.11 -16.00
CA PHE A 19 12.13 5.89 -16.79
C PHE A 19 11.08 4.91 -16.26
N PRO A 20 10.02 4.63 -17.03
CA PRO A 20 9.01 3.68 -16.56
C PRO A 20 9.72 2.35 -16.28
N VAL A 21 9.56 1.84 -15.06
CA VAL A 21 9.99 0.47 -14.75
C VAL A 21 9.30 -0.45 -15.76
N PRO A 22 10.03 -1.29 -16.49
CA PRO A 22 9.45 -2.18 -17.49
C PRO A 22 8.26 -2.95 -16.88
N MET A 23 7.13 -2.96 -17.57
CA MET A 23 5.89 -3.62 -17.08
C MET A 23 6.12 -5.09 -16.69
N SER A 24 7.08 -5.77 -17.33
CA SER A 24 7.49 -7.14 -17.01
C SER A 24 8.05 -7.33 -15.59
N LYS A 25 8.50 -6.24 -14.92
CA LYS A 25 9.01 -6.29 -13.54
C LYS A 25 7.94 -6.00 -12.49
N ARG A 26 6.80 -5.41 -12.87
CA ARG A 26 5.70 -5.16 -11.93
C ARG A 26 5.09 -6.49 -11.49
N SER A 27 4.92 -6.69 -10.18
CA SER A 27 4.23 -7.89 -9.71
C SER A 27 2.74 -7.79 -10.02
N SER A 28 2.19 -8.83 -10.68
CA SER A 28 0.76 -8.92 -10.93
C SER A 28 -0.04 -8.71 -9.63
N LYS A 29 -1.15 -7.97 -9.71
CA LYS A 29 -2.07 -7.84 -8.59
C LYS A 29 -2.84 -9.15 -8.32
N TRP A 30 -2.89 -10.07 -9.28
CA TRP A 30 -3.56 -11.36 -9.18
C TRP A 30 -2.59 -12.50 -8.91
N ILE A 31 -3.09 -13.57 -8.31
CA ILE A 31 -2.34 -14.80 -8.11
C ILE A 31 -2.82 -15.86 -9.10
N ASP A 32 -2.00 -16.14 -10.11
CA ASP A 32 -2.34 -17.09 -11.14
C ASP A 32 -2.24 -18.55 -10.66
N GLY A 33 -3.08 -19.41 -11.25
CA GLY A 33 -3.08 -20.86 -11.05
C GLY A 33 -3.48 -21.30 -9.64
N LEU A 34 -4.29 -20.50 -8.95
CA LEU A 34 -5.13 -20.94 -7.85
C LEU A 34 -6.43 -21.48 -8.44
N ARG A 35 -7.03 -22.49 -7.79
CA ARG A 35 -8.31 -23.11 -8.14
C ARG A 35 -9.14 -23.28 -6.87
N PRO A 36 -10.49 -23.12 -6.95
CA PRO A 36 -11.38 -23.15 -5.79
C PRO A 36 -11.23 -24.40 -4.92
N GLU A 37 -11.15 -25.55 -5.57
CA GLU A 37 -11.11 -26.89 -4.94
C GLU A 37 -9.75 -27.30 -4.39
N MET A 38 -8.69 -26.49 -4.63
CA MET A 38 -7.37 -26.89 -4.12
C MET A 38 -7.27 -26.77 -2.60
N PRO A 39 -6.43 -27.61 -1.97
CA PRO A 39 -6.14 -27.51 -0.54
C PRO A 39 -5.65 -26.11 -0.15
N VAL A 40 -6.18 -25.54 0.93
CA VAL A 40 -5.82 -24.19 1.40
C VAL A 40 -4.32 -24.08 1.69
N SER A 41 -3.69 -25.10 2.23
CA SER A 41 -2.25 -25.13 2.48
C SER A 41 -1.42 -24.92 1.21
N ARG A 42 -1.88 -25.50 0.08
CA ARG A 42 -1.24 -25.34 -1.23
C ARG A 42 -1.47 -23.93 -1.79
N ALA A 43 -2.69 -23.39 -1.65
CA ALA A 43 -3.02 -22.03 -2.03
C ALA A 43 -2.18 -21.01 -1.23
N ALA A 44 -2.10 -21.18 0.08
CA ALA A 44 -1.29 -20.36 0.98
C ALA A 44 0.20 -20.36 0.61
N ARG A 45 0.78 -21.55 0.37
CA ARG A 45 2.18 -21.67 -0.06
C ARG A 45 2.44 -20.90 -1.35
N LYS A 46 1.54 -21.00 -2.32
CA LYS A 46 1.67 -20.32 -3.61
C LYS A 46 1.52 -18.80 -3.45
N THR A 47 0.49 -18.35 -2.75
CA THR A 47 0.21 -16.94 -2.50
C THR A 47 1.34 -16.27 -1.72
N LEU A 48 1.73 -16.82 -0.58
CA LEU A 48 2.78 -16.25 0.25
C LEU A 48 4.13 -16.20 -0.48
N ARG A 49 4.47 -17.21 -1.27
CA ARG A 49 5.68 -17.19 -2.10
C ARG A 49 5.62 -16.09 -3.16
N ARG A 50 4.47 -15.95 -3.81
CA ARG A 50 4.26 -14.95 -4.87
C ARG A 50 4.28 -13.51 -4.34
N ARG A 51 3.81 -13.29 -3.09
CA ARG A 51 3.74 -11.97 -2.44
C ARG A 51 5.01 -11.58 -1.71
N LEU A 52 5.69 -12.52 -1.07
CA LEU A 52 6.89 -12.21 -0.28
C LEU A 52 8.16 -12.04 -1.14
N ARG A 53 8.38 -12.88 -2.16
CA ARG A 53 9.60 -12.80 -2.97
C ARG A 53 9.86 -11.45 -3.63
N PRO A 54 8.86 -10.77 -4.21
CA PRO A 54 9.06 -9.43 -4.81
C PRO A 54 9.62 -8.41 -3.83
N VAL A 55 9.28 -8.50 -2.53
CA VAL A 55 9.77 -7.57 -1.51
C VAL A 55 11.30 -7.55 -1.44
N GLY A 56 11.96 -8.72 -1.49
CA GLY A 56 13.42 -8.80 -1.47
C GLY A 56 14.07 -8.18 -2.70
N ARG A 57 13.46 -8.36 -3.88
CA ARG A 57 13.96 -7.77 -5.14
C ARG A 57 13.80 -6.25 -5.13
N TRP A 58 12.61 -5.76 -4.76
CA TRP A 58 12.36 -4.33 -4.70
C TRP A 58 13.16 -3.64 -3.60
N LEU A 59 13.49 -4.34 -2.50
CA LEU A 59 14.41 -3.81 -1.50
C LEU A 59 15.82 -3.62 -2.07
N ALA A 60 16.31 -4.55 -2.88
CA ALA A 60 17.59 -4.41 -3.55
C ALA A 60 17.56 -3.27 -4.58
N ASP A 61 16.55 -3.24 -5.47
CA ASP A 61 16.40 -2.18 -6.47
C ASP A 61 16.26 -0.79 -5.80
N ALA A 62 15.48 -0.67 -4.71
CA ALA A 62 15.33 0.58 -3.97
C ALA A 62 16.60 1.00 -3.20
N ALA A 63 17.46 0.07 -2.81
CA ALA A 63 18.72 0.39 -2.16
C ALA A 63 19.83 0.77 -3.16
N ASP A 64 19.91 0.04 -4.29
CA ASP A 64 21.05 0.13 -5.20
C ASP A 64 20.78 1.06 -6.39
N ARG A 65 19.50 1.39 -6.66
CA ARG A 65 19.05 2.07 -7.88
C ARG A 65 18.04 3.20 -7.63
N ALA A 66 17.87 3.65 -6.40
CA ALA A 66 16.89 4.69 -6.04
C ALA A 66 17.05 5.98 -6.86
N GLU A 67 18.29 6.33 -7.21
CA GLU A 67 18.61 7.51 -8.02
C GLU A 67 18.11 7.42 -9.47
N ALA A 68 17.92 6.21 -9.99
CA ALA A 68 17.45 6.01 -11.36
C ALA A 68 15.92 6.20 -11.48
N SER A 69 15.15 5.95 -10.40
CA SER A 69 13.71 6.14 -10.42
C SER A 69 13.10 6.03 -9.02
N PRO A 70 12.20 6.95 -8.61
CA PRO A 70 11.41 6.86 -7.37
C PRO A 70 10.46 5.66 -7.38
N GLU A 71 10.18 5.09 -8.55
CA GLU A 71 9.32 3.93 -8.72
C GLU A 71 9.84 2.69 -7.96
N PHE A 72 11.16 2.55 -7.74
CA PHE A 72 11.70 1.43 -6.97
C PHE A 72 11.25 1.45 -5.50
N VAL A 73 11.24 2.62 -4.88
CA VAL A 73 10.72 2.82 -3.51
C VAL A 73 9.21 2.63 -3.49
N HIS A 74 8.50 3.14 -4.49
CA HIS A 74 7.06 2.92 -4.64
C HIS A 74 6.72 1.43 -4.71
N GLN A 75 7.37 0.66 -5.59
CA GLN A 75 7.14 -0.77 -5.75
C GLN A 75 7.54 -1.58 -4.50
N LEU A 76 8.58 -1.18 -3.80
CA LEU A 76 8.92 -1.76 -2.50
C LEU A 76 7.77 -1.61 -1.50
N ARG A 77 7.17 -0.42 -1.39
CA ARG A 77 6.03 -0.17 -0.50
C ARG A 77 4.78 -0.95 -0.91
N VAL A 78 4.45 -0.97 -2.21
CA VAL A 78 3.31 -1.73 -2.74
C VAL A 78 3.47 -3.23 -2.48
N SER A 79 4.64 -3.80 -2.82
CA SER A 79 4.91 -5.23 -2.62
C SER A 79 4.90 -5.62 -1.14
N THR A 80 5.43 -4.75 -0.27
CA THR A 80 5.44 -4.98 1.19
C THR A 80 4.02 -4.98 1.76
N ARG A 81 3.14 -4.05 1.35
CA ARG A 81 1.73 -4.02 1.78
C ARG A 81 0.98 -5.26 1.33
N ARG A 82 1.13 -5.67 0.06
CA ARG A 82 0.54 -6.90 -0.47
C ARG A 82 1.04 -8.15 0.25
N ALA A 83 2.32 -8.19 0.61
CA ALA A 83 2.90 -9.29 1.36
C ALA A 83 2.37 -9.37 2.80
N MET A 84 2.19 -8.22 3.47
CA MET A 84 1.59 -8.16 4.81
C MET A 84 0.15 -8.63 4.79
N ALA A 85 -0.68 -8.14 3.87
CA ALA A 85 -2.07 -8.55 3.73
C ALA A 85 -2.22 -10.05 3.44
N ALA A 86 -1.40 -10.60 2.55
CA ALA A 86 -1.42 -12.04 2.29
C ALA A 86 -0.94 -12.87 3.50
N LEU A 87 0.05 -12.37 4.24
CA LEU A 87 0.52 -13.04 5.46
C LEU A 87 -0.58 -13.05 6.54
N GLU A 88 -1.35 -11.99 6.67
CA GLU A 88 -2.49 -11.87 7.55
C GLU A 88 -3.63 -12.81 7.14
N GLY A 89 -4.00 -12.84 5.85
CA GLY A 89 -5.07 -13.70 5.32
C GLY A 89 -4.82 -15.21 5.48
N TYR A 90 -3.57 -15.59 5.74
CA TYR A 90 -3.19 -16.98 6.03
C TYR A 90 -2.50 -17.13 7.39
N ALA A 91 -2.76 -16.23 8.34
CA ALA A 91 -2.06 -16.19 9.63
C ALA A 91 -2.17 -17.51 10.40
N GLU A 92 -3.35 -18.12 10.44
CA GLU A 92 -3.64 -19.35 11.15
C GLU A 92 -2.85 -20.56 10.63
N LEU A 93 -2.45 -20.54 9.34
CA LEU A 93 -1.62 -21.59 8.74
C LEU A 93 -0.12 -21.37 8.97
N VAL A 94 0.26 -20.22 9.54
CA VAL A 94 1.66 -19.86 9.77
C VAL A 94 2.01 -20.04 11.25
N PRO A 95 3.04 -20.81 11.62
CA PRO A 95 3.46 -20.92 13.01
C PRO A 95 3.69 -19.53 13.63
N VAL A 96 3.11 -19.24 14.78
CA VAL A 96 3.04 -17.94 15.43
C VAL A 96 4.40 -17.20 15.44
N ARG A 97 5.46 -17.88 15.88
CA ARG A 97 6.83 -17.30 15.90
C ARG A 97 7.35 -16.92 14.51
N LYS A 98 6.86 -17.56 13.43
CA LYS A 98 7.25 -17.23 12.05
C LYS A 98 6.45 -16.06 11.53
N TYR A 99 5.15 -16.04 11.84
CA TYR A 99 4.26 -14.95 11.55
C TYR A 99 4.79 -13.64 12.15
N GLU A 100 5.01 -13.59 13.45
CA GLU A 100 5.53 -12.41 14.16
C GLU A 100 6.85 -11.90 13.60
N LYS A 101 7.82 -12.82 13.36
CA LYS A 101 9.12 -12.45 12.80
C LYS A 101 9.02 -11.87 11.40
N MET A 102 8.13 -12.41 10.55
CA MET A 102 7.95 -11.91 9.19
C MET A 102 7.18 -10.60 9.20
N THR A 103 6.11 -10.47 9.99
CA THR A 103 5.35 -9.22 10.17
C THR A 103 6.24 -8.09 10.67
N LYS A 104 7.07 -8.35 11.70
CA LYS A 104 8.05 -7.37 12.21
C LYS A 104 9.06 -6.97 11.13
N LEU A 105 9.52 -7.92 10.32
CA LEU A 105 10.47 -7.63 9.23
C LEU A 105 9.82 -6.77 8.14
N LEU A 106 8.62 -7.14 7.68
CA LEU A 106 7.88 -6.36 6.68
C LEU A 106 7.52 -4.97 7.18
N GLY A 107 7.14 -4.84 8.46
CA GLY A 107 6.90 -3.56 9.12
C GLY A 107 8.14 -2.65 9.11
N ARG A 108 9.32 -3.22 9.36
CA ARG A 108 10.60 -2.48 9.27
C ARG A 108 10.90 -2.04 7.84
N ILE A 109 10.68 -2.91 6.84
CA ILE A 109 10.87 -2.55 5.42
C ILE A 109 9.92 -1.42 5.04
N ARG A 110 8.64 -1.49 5.44
CA ARG A 110 7.66 -0.44 5.19
C ARG A 110 8.05 0.89 5.82
N LYS A 111 8.53 0.85 7.08
CA LYS A 111 8.94 2.05 7.82
C LYS A 111 10.16 2.73 7.18
N CYS A 112 11.21 1.97 6.84
CA CYS A 112 12.42 2.56 6.25
C CYS A 112 12.19 3.16 4.86
N ALA A 113 11.19 2.69 4.11
CA ALA A 113 10.80 3.24 2.82
C ALA A 113 9.72 4.35 2.92
N GLY A 114 9.29 4.72 4.13
CA GLY A 114 8.23 5.69 4.36
C GLY A 114 8.64 7.08 3.91
N THR A 115 9.55 7.69 4.65
CA THR A 115 10.02 9.05 4.43
C THR A 115 10.52 9.28 3.00
N ALA A 116 11.29 8.32 2.45
CA ALA A 116 11.76 8.41 1.07
C ALA A 116 10.59 8.54 0.07
N ARG A 117 9.54 7.73 0.23
CA ARG A 117 8.36 7.82 -0.65
C ARG A 117 7.55 9.09 -0.43
N ASP A 118 7.43 9.53 0.79
CA ASP A 118 6.68 10.74 1.12
C ASP A 118 7.38 11.96 0.48
N CYS A 119 8.71 12.04 0.52
CA CYS A 119 9.51 13.02 -0.22
C CYS A 119 9.32 12.90 -1.76
N ASP A 120 9.35 11.67 -2.32
CA ASP A 120 9.15 11.46 -3.76
C ASP A 120 7.77 12.01 -4.21
N VAL A 121 6.69 11.70 -3.47
CA VAL A 121 5.34 12.18 -3.79
C VAL A 121 5.23 13.70 -3.68
N PHE A 122 5.83 14.27 -2.65
CA PHE A 122 5.78 15.72 -2.43
C PHE A 122 6.57 16.48 -3.49
N PHE A 123 7.74 15.97 -3.85
CA PHE A 123 8.56 16.52 -4.93
C PHE A 123 7.82 16.53 -6.27
N ASP A 124 7.20 15.40 -6.65
CA ASP A 124 6.40 15.29 -7.88
C ASP A 124 5.30 16.37 -7.92
N ARG A 125 4.57 16.55 -6.80
CA ARG A 125 3.51 17.57 -6.70
C ARG A 125 4.00 19.01 -6.85
N LEU A 126 5.20 19.33 -6.40
CA LEU A 126 5.77 20.66 -6.54
C LEU A 126 6.25 20.93 -7.96
N THR A 127 6.82 19.90 -8.61
CA THR A 127 7.42 20.03 -9.94
C THR A 127 6.43 19.89 -11.08
N GLU A 128 5.31 19.20 -10.86
CA GLU A 128 4.20 19.09 -11.82
C GLU A 128 3.25 20.30 -11.77
N SER A 129 3.44 21.23 -10.81
CA SER A 129 2.67 22.47 -10.74
C SER A 129 3.01 23.41 -11.90
N ASN A 130 2.05 24.25 -12.31
CA ASN A 130 2.26 25.26 -13.35
C ASN A 130 3.30 26.33 -12.96
N ASP A 131 3.70 26.40 -11.68
CA ASP A 131 4.66 27.35 -11.13
C ASP A 131 5.84 26.63 -10.44
N ALA A 132 6.45 25.69 -11.14
CA ALA A 132 7.55 24.89 -10.61
C ALA A 132 8.78 25.72 -10.18
N GLU A 133 9.01 26.89 -10.81
CA GLU A 133 10.13 27.77 -10.43
C GLU A 133 9.89 28.43 -9.08
N HIS A 134 8.66 28.83 -8.76
CA HIS A 134 8.26 29.35 -7.45
C HIS A 134 8.55 28.33 -6.33
N TRP A 135 8.26 27.03 -6.57
CA TRP A 135 8.45 25.95 -5.59
C TRP A 135 9.89 25.43 -5.51
N ARG A 136 10.81 25.93 -6.34
CA ARG A 136 12.16 25.41 -6.45
C ARG A 136 12.95 25.40 -5.12
N PRO A 137 12.91 26.43 -4.24
CA PRO A 137 13.61 26.36 -2.95
C PRO A 137 13.10 25.21 -2.08
N LEU A 138 11.78 25.06 -1.99
CA LEU A 138 11.13 23.99 -1.24
C LEU A 138 11.44 22.61 -1.84
N ALA A 139 11.35 22.47 -3.15
CA ALA A 139 11.70 21.22 -3.87
C ALA A 139 13.16 20.80 -3.61
N LYS A 140 14.10 21.77 -3.56
CA LYS A 140 15.50 21.52 -3.23
C LYS A 140 15.63 20.93 -1.82
N ARG A 141 14.99 21.53 -0.84
CA ARG A 141 15.04 21.06 0.56
C ARG A 141 14.43 19.68 0.71
N ILE A 142 13.34 19.37 -0.01
CA ILE A 142 12.74 18.03 -0.05
C ILE A 142 13.71 16.99 -0.63
N LEU A 143 14.48 17.33 -1.65
CA LEU A 143 15.49 16.42 -2.21
C LEU A 143 16.64 16.13 -1.23
N GLU A 144 17.03 17.09 -0.40
CA GLU A 144 18.01 16.87 0.67
C GLU A 144 17.47 15.85 1.69
N LEU A 145 16.23 16.05 2.17
CA LEU A 145 15.55 15.07 3.04
C LEU A 145 15.41 13.69 2.37
N ARG A 146 15.11 13.69 1.07
CA ARG A 146 15.02 12.44 0.30
C ARG A 146 16.34 11.67 0.27
N ALA A 147 17.46 12.38 0.14
CA ALA A 147 18.80 11.78 0.16
C ALA A 147 19.10 11.17 1.54
N GLU A 148 18.78 11.85 2.61
CA GLU A 148 18.93 11.34 3.98
C GLU A 148 18.05 10.09 4.23
N ALA A 149 16.82 10.10 3.70
CA ALA A 149 15.89 8.99 3.83
C ALA A 149 16.32 7.71 3.07
N GLN A 150 17.37 7.76 2.24
CA GLN A 150 17.91 6.62 1.51
C GLN A 150 18.70 5.67 2.42
N GLU A 151 19.44 6.21 3.37
CA GLU A 151 20.33 5.43 4.24
C GLU A 151 19.65 4.28 5.02
N PRO A 152 18.45 4.46 5.63
CA PRO A 152 17.73 3.37 6.28
C PRO A 152 17.39 2.19 5.35
N ILE A 153 17.08 2.47 4.08
CA ILE A 153 16.78 1.44 3.05
C ILE A 153 18.04 0.64 2.78
N GLU A 154 19.15 1.31 2.52
CA GLU A 154 20.46 0.69 2.27
C GLU A 154 20.95 -0.13 3.46
N LYS A 155 20.86 0.43 4.68
CA LYS A 155 21.24 -0.29 5.92
C LYS A 155 20.45 -1.59 6.07
N LEU A 156 19.16 -1.55 5.76
CA LEU A 156 18.31 -2.75 5.85
C LEU A 156 18.63 -3.74 4.73
N HIS A 157 18.87 -3.28 3.50
CA HIS A 157 19.30 -4.12 2.38
C HIS A 157 20.61 -4.83 2.71
N ARG A 158 21.65 -4.13 3.21
CA ARG A 158 22.93 -4.74 3.62
C ARG A 158 22.77 -5.89 4.63
N LYS A 159 21.79 -5.80 5.54
CA LYS A 159 21.48 -6.86 6.50
C LYS A 159 20.76 -8.07 5.87
N LEU A 160 20.03 -7.87 4.79
CA LEU A 160 19.17 -8.89 4.16
C LEU A 160 19.70 -9.43 2.83
N ARG A 161 20.78 -8.86 2.29
CA ARG A 161 21.44 -9.30 1.05
C ARG A 161 22.00 -10.71 1.13
N GLY A 162 22.45 -11.24 0.02
CA GLY A 162 23.03 -12.59 -0.06
C GLY A 162 22.00 -13.70 0.16
N GLY A 163 20.76 -13.49 -0.29
CA GLY A 163 19.70 -14.49 -0.20
C GLY A 163 19.08 -14.67 1.19
N LYS A 164 19.48 -13.86 2.19
CA LYS A 164 18.96 -13.97 3.56
C LYS A 164 17.45 -13.75 3.65
N PHE A 165 16.91 -12.80 2.87
CA PHE A 165 15.47 -12.58 2.80
C PHE A 165 14.75 -13.78 2.17
N ASP A 166 15.23 -14.26 1.03
CA ASP A 166 14.66 -15.44 0.35
C ASP A 166 14.72 -16.70 1.20
N HIS A 167 15.80 -16.88 1.96
CA HIS A 167 15.91 -17.99 2.92
C HIS A 167 14.80 -17.92 4.00
N LYS A 168 14.54 -16.72 4.55
CA LYS A 168 13.44 -16.51 5.51
C LYS A 168 12.08 -16.84 4.90
N VAL A 169 11.82 -16.42 3.66
CA VAL A 169 10.60 -16.73 2.91
C VAL A 169 10.48 -18.25 2.68
N LYS A 170 11.53 -18.90 2.18
CA LYS A 170 11.55 -20.35 1.98
C LYS A 170 11.26 -21.12 3.28
N LYS A 171 11.90 -20.69 4.39
CA LYS A 171 11.72 -21.30 5.71
C LYS A 171 10.31 -21.10 6.29
N LEU A 172 9.68 -19.95 6.03
CA LEU A 172 8.28 -19.70 6.41
C LEU A 172 7.35 -20.61 5.61
N VAL A 173 7.45 -20.58 4.28
CA VAL A 173 6.56 -21.34 3.38
C VAL A 173 6.68 -22.86 3.57
N LYS A 174 7.89 -23.36 3.90
CA LYS A 174 8.11 -24.79 4.21
C LYS A 174 7.43 -25.23 5.51
N LYS A 175 7.20 -24.30 6.45
CA LYS A 175 6.67 -24.58 7.79
C LYS A 175 5.18 -24.24 7.93
N LEU A 176 4.49 -23.96 6.80
CA LEU A 176 3.04 -23.81 6.85
C LEU A 176 2.39 -25.09 7.36
N GLN A 177 1.54 -24.94 8.34
CA GLN A 177 0.78 -26.04 8.94
C GLN A 177 -0.30 -26.49 7.94
N THR A 178 -0.55 -27.78 7.93
CA THR A 178 -1.75 -28.34 7.33
C THR A 178 -2.75 -28.46 8.48
N PRO A 179 -4.01 -28.05 8.33
CA PRO A 179 -5.03 -28.31 9.36
C PRO A 179 -5.03 -29.79 9.74
N GLU A 180 -5.11 -30.07 11.04
CA GLU A 180 -4.97 -31.45 11.57
C GLU A 180 -6.18 -32.34 11.29
N HIS A 181 -7.24 -31.82 10.67
CA HIS A 181 -8.44 -32.62 10.34
C HIS A 181 -8.29 -33.30 8.98
N GLU A 182 -8.80 -34.53 8.91
CA GLU A 182 -8.72 -35.45 7.76
C GLU A 182 -9.27 -34.90 6.44
N GLN A 183 -10.11 -33.87 6.48
CA GLN A 183 -10.51 -33.11 5.30
C GLN A 183 -9.85 -31.72 5.35
N GLU A 184 -8.83 -31.57 4.51
CA GLU A 184 -8.18 -30.26 4.36
C GLU A 184 -9.17 -29.26 3.76
N THR A 185 -9.45 -28.16 4.48
CA THR A 185 -10.27 -27.03 4.01
C THR A 185 -9.85 -26.61 2.61
N THR A 186 -10.81 -26.47 1.72
CA THR A 186 -10.57 -26.00 0.35
C THR A 186 -10.22 -24.50 0.32
N PHE A 187 -9.59 -24.07 -0.77
CA PHE A 187 -9.26 -22.67 -0.96
C PHE A 187 -10.52 -21.78 -1.02
N VAL A 188 -11.62 -22.26 -1.61
CA VAL A 188 -12.87 -21.48 -1.70
C VAL A 188 -13.52 -21.29 -0.32
N GLU A 189 -13.58 -22.33 0.50
CA GLU A 189 -14.11 -22.23 1.87
C GLU A 189 -13.31 -21.23 2.72
N TRP A 190 -11.98 -21.33 2.67
CA TRP A 190 -11.10 -20.39 3.34
C TRP A 190 -11.28 -18.95 2.84
N ALA A 191 -11.34 -18.78 1.52
CA ALA A 191 -11.48 -17.47 0.88
C ALA A 191 -12.83 -16.83 1.22
N ARG A 192 -13.92 -17.63 1.23
CA ARG A 192 -15.26 -17.16 1.61
C ARG A 192 -15.26 -16.62 3.04
N HIS A 193 -14.73 -17.40 3.99
CA HIS A 193 -14.64 -16.99 5.38
C HIS A 193 -13.78 -15.72 5.56
N GLY A 194 -12.60 -15.71 4.95
CA GLY A 194 -11.68 -14.56 5.03
C GLY A 194 -12.24 -13.29 4.38
N LEU A 195 -12.95 -13.41 3.24
CA LEU A 195 -13.58 -12.26 2.60
C LEU A 195 -14.81 -11.78 3.37
N ALA A 196 -15.66 -12.68 3.89
CA ALA A 196 -16.82 -12.31 4.69
C ALA A 196 -16.43 -11.37 5.84
N ARG A 197 -15.37 -11.73 6.58
CA ARG A 197 -14.83 -10.89 7.65
C ARG A 197 -14.39 -9.50 7.15
N ASN A 198 -13.62 -9.45 6.05
CA ASN A 198 -13.15 -8.17 5.51
C ASN A 198 -14.30 -7.30 4.97
N VAL A 199 -15.33 -7.94 4.41
CA VAL A 199 -16.55 -7.25 3.93
C VAL A 199 -17.31 -6.65 5.10
N SER A 200 -17.55 -7.42 6.19
CA SER A 200 -18.21 -6.90 7.40
C SER A 200 -17.49 -5.67 7.94
N MET A 201 -16.19 -5.79 8.22
CA MET A 201 -15.39 -4.69 8.75
C MET A 201 -15.39 -3.46 7.83
N PHE A 202 -15.37 -3.66 6.52
CA PHE A 202 -15.42 -2.55 5.55
C PHE A 202 -16.76 -1.81 5.61
N PHE A 203 -17.89 -2.52 5.62
CA PHE A 203 -19.20 -1.88 5.65
C PHE A 203 -19.54 -1.31 7.04
N GLU A 204 -19.12 -1.94 8.13
CA GLU A 204 -19.22 -1.39 9.49
C GLU A 204 -18.47 -0.05 9.59
N ALA A 205 -17.21 0.00 9.14
CA ALA A 205 -16.44 1.24 9.12
C ALA A 205 -17.06 2.28 8.15
N GLY A 206 -17.65 1.84 7.05
CA GLY A 206 -18.30 2.70 6.06
C GLY A 206 -19.67 3.25 6.46
N ALA A 207 -20.28 2.71 7.51
CA ALA A 207 -21.53 3.18 8.09
C ALA A 207 -21.34 4.20 9.24
N ALA A 208 -20.08 4.40 9.69
CA ALA A 208 -19.74 5.37 10.71
C ALA A 208 -19.88 6.82 10.22
N ASP A 209 -19.78 7.78 11.15
CA ASP A 209 -19.72 9.21 10.78
C ASP A 209 -18.38 9.53 10.08
N LEU A 210 -18.39 9.45 8.77
CA LEU A 210 -17.21 9.70 7.92
C LEU A 210 -16.83 11.20 7.83
N GLY A 211 -17.56 12.10 8.49
CA GLY A 211 -17.13 13.48 8.76
C GLY A 211 -15.97 13.53 9.75
N ASP A 212 -15.93 12.59 10.70
CA ASP A 212 -14.79 12.42 11.63
C ASP A 212 -13.57 11.87 10.91
N VAL A 213 -12.42 12.55 11.11
CA VAL A 213 -11.15 12.22 10.44
C VAL A 213 -10.64 10.83 10.83
N THR A 214 -10.83 10.44 12.07
CA THR A 214 -10.36 9.15 12.60
C THR A 214 -11.17 8.00 12.01
N LEU A 215 -12.51 8.16 11.95
CA LEU A 215 -13.40 7.16 11.38
C LEU A 215 -13.22 7.05 9.86
N LEU A 216 -13.03 8.17 9.17
CA LEU A 216 -12.69 8.16 7.74
C LEU A 216 -11.36 7.44 7.49
N HIS A 217 -10.34 7.65 8.33
CA HIS A 217 -9.07 6.95 8.25
C HIS A 217 -9.23 5.44 8.50
N GLN A 218 -10.05 5.04 9.49
CA GLN A 218 -10.36 3.63 9.74
C GLN A 218 -11.05 2.99 8.53
N PHE A 219 -12.06 3.65 7.95
CA PHE A 219 -12.71 3.16 6.74
C PHE A 219 -11.72 2.94 5.59
N ARG A 220 -10.77 3.87 5.41
CA ARG A 220 -9.69 3.71 4.43
C ARG A 220 -8.80 2.50 4.73
N ILE A 221 -8.52 2.20 5.99
CA ILE A 221 -7.75 1.02 6.40
C ILE A 221 -8.51 -0.26 6.03
N GLU A 222 -9.78 -0.37 6.41
CA GLU A 222 -10.59 -1.54 6.11
C GLU A 222 -10.79 -1.76 4.61
N GLY A 223 -10.98 -0.67 3.86
CA GLY A 223 -11.02 -0.76 2.40
C GLY A 223 -9.69 -1.26 1.78
N LYS A 224 -8.53 -0.97 2.38
CA LYS A 224 -7.26 -1.56 1.95
C LYS A 224 -7.20 -3.06 2.26
N HIS A 225 -7.64 -3.47 3.45
CA HIS A 225 -7.68 -4.88 3.82
C HIS A 225 -8.58 -5.66 2.85
N LEU A 226 -9.78 -5.17 2.60
CA LEU A 226 -10.70 -5.78 1.64
C LEU A 226 -10.11 -5.82 0.21
N ARG A 227 -9.57 -4.71 -0.29
CA ARG A 227 -8.97 -4.68 -1.64
C ARG A 227 -7.84 -5.69 -1.80
N TYR A 228 -6.94 -5.80 -0.81
CA TYR A 228 -5.87 -6.79 -0.89
C TYR A 228 -6.40 -8.22 -0.72
N ALA A 229 -7.42 -8.45 0.11
CA ALA A 229 -8.07 -9.75 0.23
C ALA A 229 -8.67 -10.19 -1.11
N LEU A 230 -9.36 -9.29 -1.81
CA LEU A 230 -9.84 -9.53 -3.16
C LEU A 230 -8.70 -9.88 -4.13
N GLU A 231 -7.53 -9.21 -4.05
CA GLU A 231 -6.40 -9.50 -4.93
C GLU A 231 -5.86 -10.94 -4.81
N TYR A 232 -5.89 -11.55 -3.63
CA TYR A 232 -5.35 -12.90 -3.45
C TYR A 232 -6.40 -13.99 -3.28
N PHE A 233 -7.65 -13.65 -3.00
CA PHE A 233 -8.75 -14.61 -2.91
C PHE A 233 -9.63 -14.71 -4.16
N SER A 234 -9.59 -13.73 -5.06
CA SER A 234 -10.48 -13.67 -6.23
C SER A 234 -10.50 -14.92 -7.11
N ALA A 235 -9.42 -15.71 -7.10
CA ALA A 235 -9.35 -16.94 -7.88
C ALA A 235 -10.22 -18.09 -7.31
N ALA A 236 -10.80 -17.88 -6.12
CA ALA A 236 -11.75 -18.80 -5.50
C ALA A 236 -13.18 -18.64 -6.04
N PHE A 237 -13.46 -17.52 -6.70
CA PHE A 237 -14.79 -17.10 -7.13
C PHE A 237 -14.84 -16.83 -8.63
N GLY A 238 -16.03 -16.48 -9.13
CA GLY A 238 -16.25 -16.05 -10.51
C GLY A 238 -15.51 -14.78 -10.92
N PRO A 239 -15.51 -14.45 -12.21
CA PRO A 239 -14.83 -13.28 -12.75
C PRO A 239 -15.38 -11.94 -12.21
N GLU A 240 -16.59 -11.91 -11.68
CA GLU A 240 -17.27 -10.74 -11.13
C GLU A 240 -16.48 -10.13 -9.97
N VAL A 241 -15.84 -10.99 -9.14
CA VAL A 241 -15.01 -10.54 -8.02
C VAL A 241 -13.83 -9.70 -8.50
N ARG A 242 -13.21 -10.07 -9.63
CA ARG A 242 -12.08 -9.33 -10.20
C ARG A 242 -12.51 -8.11 -10.98
N ASN A 243 -13.56 -8.25 -11.79
CA ASN A 243 -13.93 -7.27 -12.80
C ASN A 243 -14.81 -6.17 -12.23
N GLU A 244 -15.62 -6.50 -11.21
CA GLU A 244 -16.64 -5.60 -10.68
C GLU A 244 -16.38 -5.24 -9.22
N LEU A 245 -16.42 -6.21 -8.28
CA LEU A 245 -16.30 -5.92 -6.85
C LEU A 245 -14.94 -5.28 -6.51
N HIS A 246 -13.86 -5.81 -7.08
CA HIS A 246 -12.54 -5.21 -6.88
C HIS A 246 -12.48 -3.79 -7.43
N ALA A 247 -13.09 -3.51 -8.58
CA ALA A 247 -13.10 -2.18 -9.18
C ALA A 247 -13.85 -1.16 -8.31
N GLU A 248 -14.99 -1.54 -7.71
CA GLU A 248 -15.74 -0.68 -6.78
C GLU A 248 -14.91 -0.36 -5.52
N VAL A 249 -14.28 -1.37 -4.91
CA VAL A 249 -13.41 -1.16 -3.76
C VAL A 249 -12.16 -0.35 -4.14
N GLU A 250 -11.59 -0.58 -5.33
CA GLU A 250 -10.46 0.20 -5.85
C GLU A 250 -10.84 1.66 -6.07
N ARG A 251 -12.08 1.94 -6.54
CA ARG A 251 -12.60 3.31 -6.68
C ARG A 251 -12.74 4.00 -5.33
N ALA A 252 -13.34 3.34 -4.33
CA ALA A 252 -13.40 3.85 -2.95
C ALA A 252 -11.99 4.19 -2.43
N GLN A 253 -11.03 3.27 -2.64
CA GLN A 253 -9.66 3.45 -2.21
C GLN A 253 -8.91 4.57 -2.95
N THR A 254 -9.27 4.84 -4.21
CA THR A 254 -8.72 5.97 -4.97
C THR A 254 -9.17 7.29 -4.36
N LEU A 255 -10.46 7.46 -4.12
CA LEU A 255 -11.00 8.69 -3.51
C LEU A 255 -10.47 8.91 -2.09
N LEU A 256 -10.52 7.89 -1.24
CA LEU A 256 -9.95 7.93 0.11
C LEU A 256 -8.41 8.10 0.09
N GLY A 257 -7.76 7.66 -0.98
CA GLY A 257 -6.34 7.89 -1.22
C GLY A 257 -6.03 9.37 -1.38
N ILE A 258 -6.79 10.08 -2.22
CA ILE A 258 -6.65 11.52 -2.46
C ILE A 258 -6.83 12.29 -1.14
N VAL A 259 -7.90 11.98 -0.38
CA VAL A 259 -8.13 12.60 0.94
C VAL A 259 -6.93 12.41 1.87
N ASN A 260 -6.44 11.17 1.99
CA ASN A 260 -5.30 10.88 2.86
C ASN A 260 -4.00 11.53 2.37
N ASP A 261 -3.81 11.64 1.08
CA ASP A 261 -2.59 12.19 0.51
C ASP A 261 -2.50 13.70 0.79
N HIS A 262 -3.64 14.42 0.75
CA HIS A 262 -3.71 15.82 1.20
C HIS A 262 -3.55 15.94 2.73
N ALA A 263 -4.19 15.08 3.52
CA ALA A 263 -4.04 15.08 4.97
C ALA A 263 -2.58 14.81 5.40
N SER A 264 -1.92 13.84 4.77
CA SER A 264 -0.51 13.55 5.03
C SER A 264 0.42 14.70 4.59
N ALA A 265 0.10 15.37 3.49
CA ALA A 265 0.85 16.56 3.06
C ALA A 265 0.74 17.69 4.08
N ILE A 266 -0.45 17.95 4.61
CA ILE A 266 -0.68 18.93 5.68
C ILE A 266 0.15 18.59 6.92
N GLU A 267 0.16 17.33 7.36
CA GLU A 267 0.96 16.87 8.50
C GLU A 267 2.46 17.13 8.28
N HIS A 268 3.00 16.76 7.12
CA HIS A 268 4.40 17.00 6.79
C HIS A 268 4.73 18.49 6.72
N LEU A 269 3.91 19.30 6.05
CA LEU A 269 4.12 20.75 5.93
C LEU A 269 4.12 21.43 7.29
N THR A 270 3.19 21.04 8.17
CA THR A 270 3.11 21.55 9.54
C THR A 270 4.36 21.19 10.34
N THR A 271 4.83 19.95 10.21
CA THR A 271 6.04 19.48 10.86
C THR A 271 7.28 20.26 10.36
N TRP A 272 7.46 20.35 9.04
CA TRP A 272 8.58 21.08 8.45
C TRP A 272 8.55 22.57 8.78
N ARG A 273 7.35 23.17 8.81
CA ARG A 273 7.18 24.57 9.22
C ARG A 273 7.67 24.84 10.65
N ALA A 274 7.52 23.85 11.54
CA ALA A 274 7.98 23.92 12.92
C ALA A 274 9.48 23.60 13.09
N GLU A 275 10.04 22.74 12.23
CA GLU A 275 11.42 22.23 12.38
C GLU A 275 12.46 23.03 11.58
N TRP A 276 12.07 23.65 10.47
CA TRP A 276 13.00 24.38 9.60
C TRP A 276 13.12 25.82 10.05
N GLU A 277 14.35 26.33 10.05
CA GLU A 277 14.66 27.69 10.53
C GLU A 277 14.71 28.72 9.39
N GLU A 278 14.73 28.29 8.13
CA GLU A 278 14.88 29.14 6.96
C GLU A 278 13.62 30.00 6.69
N PRO A 279 13.66 31.35 6.94
CA PRO A 279 12.47 32.19 6.82
C PRO A 279 11.87 32.22 5.40
N GLU A 280 12.72 32.07 4.38
CA GLU A 280 12.31 32.01 2.97
C GLU A 280 11.44 30.79 2.66
N LEU A 281 11.64 29.66 3.36
CA LEU A 281 10.83 28.46 3.21
C LEU A 281 9.49 28.58 3.96
N HIS A 282 9.42 29.38 4.99
CA HIS A 282 8.21 29.52 5.80
C HIS A 282 7.02 30.04 4.99
N ALA A 283 7.22 31.08 4.17
CA ALA A 283 6.17 31.62 3.30
C ALA A 283 5.67 30.58 2.29
N LEU A 284 6.59 29.84 1.67
CA LEU A 284 6.25 28.75 0.73
C LEU A 284 5.50 27.59 1.42
N LEU A 285 5.91 27.23 2.64
CA LEU A 285 5.23 26.21 3.42
C LEU A 285 3.81 26.65 3.81
N ASP A 286 3.62 27.90 4.25
CA ASP A 286 2.32 28.44 4.62
C ASP A 286 1.37 28.53 3.41
N GLU A 287 1.86 28.95 2.25
CA GLU A 287 1.11 28.98 0.98
C GLU A 287 0.70 27.56 0.54
N ARG A 288 1.65 26.63 0.59
CA ARG A 288 1.36 25.24 0.24
C ARG A 288 0.39 24.59 1.21
N LEU A 289 0.51 24.88 2.50
CA LEU A 289 -0.40 24.38 3.53
C LEU A 289 -1.85 24.83 3.26
N ALA A 290 -2.05 26.11 2.92
CA ALA A 290 -3.37 26.63 2.56
C ALA A 290 -3.96 25.93 1.33
N THR A 291 -3.12 25.67 0.32
CA THR A 291 -3.51 24.95 -0.90
C THR A 291 -3.93 23.50 -0.58
N GLU A 292 -3.15 22.77 0.23
CA GLU A 292 -3.46 21.40 0.61
C GLU A 292 -4.72 21.30 1.48
N GLN A 293 -4.97 22.29 2.36
CA GLN A 293 -6.19 22.37 3.17
C GLN A 293 -7.44 22.59 2.30
N ALA A 294 -7.36 23.43 1.26
CA ALA A 294 -8.46 23.62 0.32
C ALA A 294 -8.73 22.32 -0.46
N ALA A 295 -7.69 21.71 -1.03
CA ALA A 295 -7.80 20.46 -1.77
C ALA A 295 -8.31 19.29 -0.91
N LEU A 296 -7.96 19.26 0.37
CA LEU A 296 -8.50 18.27 1.32
C LEU A 296 -10.02 18.42 1.49
N ARG A 297 -10.53 19.66 1.60
CA ARG A 297 -11.98 19.90 1.71
C ARG A 297 -12.72 19.40 0.46
N ASP A 298 -12.19 19.72 -0.72
CA ASP A 298 -12.78 19.32 -1.99
C ASP A 298 -12.77 17.80 -2.17
N ALA A 299 -11.65 17.16 -1.84
CA ALA A 299 -11.51 15.71 -1.90
C ALA A 299 -12.50 14.98 -0.95
N LYS A 300 -12.70 15.51 0.26
CA LYS A 300 -13.70 14.98 1.20
C LYS A 300 -15.13 15.10 0.62
N GLN A 301 -15.47 16.25 0.03
CA GLN A 301 -16.77 16.44 -0.58
C GLN A 301 -17.01 15.51 -1.78
N GLU A 302 -15.99 15.31 -2.63
CA GLU A 302 -16.06 14.35 -3.73
C GLU A 302 -16.29 12.93 -3.22
N PHE A 303 -15.57 12.52 -2.20
CA PHE A 303 -15.75 11.22 -1.57
C PHE A 303 -17.17 11.06 -1.00
N HIS A 304 -17.71 12.02 -0.24
CA HIS A 304 -19.06 11.96 0.32
C HIS A 304 -20.16 11.94 -0.74
N ARG A 305 -19.98 12.66 -1.86
CA ARG A 305 -20.92 12.59 -2.99
C ARG A 305 -20.92 11.21 -3.64
N TRP A 306 -19.80 10.51 -3.62
CA TRP A 306 -19.69 9.19 -4.22
C TRP A 306 -20.10 8.06 -3.25
N TRP A 307 -19.72 8.11 -1.98
CA TRP A 307 -20.06 7.13 -0.96
C TRP A 307 -21.38 7.47 -0.30
N THR A 308 -22.49 6.97 -0.85
CA THR A 308 -23.84 7.17 -0.34
C THR A 308 -24.35 5.92 0.36
N PRO A 309 -25.32 6.03 1.30
CA PRO A 309 -25.98 4.87 1.92
C PRO A 309 -26.55 3.88 0.90
N GLN A 310 -27.14 4.39 -0.18
CA GLN A 310 -27.68 3.56 -1.25
C GLN A 310 -26.56 2.75 -1.93
N ARG A 311 -25.46 3.40 -2.32
CA ARG A 311 -24.31 2.71 -2.93
C ARG A 311 -23.72 1.67 -1.99
N ALA A 312 -23.58 1.98 -0.71
CA ALA A 312 -23.08 1.04 0.29
C ALA A 312 -23.96 -0.21 0.38
N THR A 313 -25.28 -0.01 0.45
CA THR A 313 -26.27 -1.10 0.50
C THR A 313 -26.23 -1.97 -0.76
N GLU A 314 -26.21 -1.37 -1.94
CA GLU A 314 -26.14 -2.10 -3.21
C GLU A 314 -24.85 -2.93 -3.31
N LEU A 315 -23.71 -2.33 -2.96
CA LEU A 315 -22.43 -3.02 -2.99
C LEU A 315 -22.39 -4.17 -1.97
N ARG A 316 -22.96 -3.98 -0.77
CA ARG A 316 -23.05 -5.02 0.27
C ARG A 316 -23.88 -6.22 -0.21
N LYS A 317 -25.05 -5.97 -0.83
CA LYS A 317 -25.89 -7.01 -1.42
C LYS A 317 -25.15 -7.83 -2.49
N ARG A 318 -24.37 -7.18 -3.35
CA ARG A 318 -23.55 -7.87 -4.35
C ARG A 318 -22.48 -8.77 -3.70
N PHE A 319 -21.82 -8.29 -2.64
CA PHE A 319 -20.88 -9.12 -1.88
C PHE A 319 -21.58 -10.32 -1.23
N ALA A 320 -22.75 -10.10 -0.59
CA ALA A 320 -23.51 -11.16 0.07
C ALA A 320 -23.90 -12.25 -0.93
N SER A 321 -24.41 -11.88 -2.11
CA SER A 321 -24.78 -12.82 -3.17
C SER A 321 -23.61 -13.67 -3.65
N ILE A 322 -22.44 -13.07 -3.92
CA ILE A 322 -21.27 -13.78 -4.46
C ILE A 322 -20.59 -14.67 -3.39
N LEU A 323 -20.61 -14.24 -2.14
CA LEU A 323 -20.01 -14.97 -1.02
C LEU A 323 -20.98 -15.98 -0.38
N GLU A 324 -22.24 -16.01 -0.85
CA GLU A 324 -23.32 -16.85 -0.28
C GLU A 324 -23.46 -16.61 1.24
N LEU A 325 -23.42 -15.33 1.64
CA LEU A 325 -23.61 -14.92 3.03
C LEU A 325 -25.12 -14.89 3.36
N PRO A 326 -25.51 -15.21 4.60
CA PRO A 326 -26.89 -15.03 5.03
C PRO A 326 -27.30 -13.57 4.90
N ASP A 327 -28.53 -13.33 4.44
CA ASP A 327 -29.11 -11.99 4.45
C ASP A 327 -29.29 -11.52 5.90
N GLU A 328 -28.66 -10.42 6.28
CA GLU A 328 -28.76 -9.85 7.63
C GLU A 328 -30.16 -9.21 7.92
N GLU A 329 -31.08 -9.21 6.96
CA GLU A 329 -32.46 -8.73 7.17
C GLU A 329 -33.28 -9.60 8.14
N HIS A 330 -32.77 -10.76 8.59
CA HIS A 330 -33.48 -11.68 9.50
C HIS A 330 -32.82 -11.83 10.88
N ALA A 331 -31.83 -10.98 11.22
CA ALA A 331 -31.17 -10.97 12.53
C ALA A 331 -31.48 -9.70 13.31
N ALA A 332 -32.76 -9.41 13.52
CA ALA A 332 -33.26 -8.37 14.42
C ALA A 332 -34.20 -8.98 15.47
#